data_dfd406f75310b88a3be324cf00bacb8f
#
_entry.id   dfd406f75310b88a3be324cf00bacb8f
#
_cell.length_a   1.000
_cell.length_b   1.000
_cell.length_c   1.000
_cell.angle_alpha   90.00
_cell.angle_beta   90.00
_cell.angle_gamma   90.00
#
_symmetry.space_group_name_H-M   'P 1'
#
loop_
_entity.id
_entity.type
_entity.pdbx_description
1 polymer ?
#
loop_
_entity_poly.entity_id
_entity_poly.type
_entity_poly.pdbx_seq_one_letter_code
_entity_poly.pdbx_strand_id
1 'polypeptide(L)'
;MKILSVRHAALPALLLPLIAAAQAADEQTMVVTAAPTTVSELDTPAAVSVVNGDEMRQAAPRVNLSESLGAVPGLQVQNRQNYAQDLQLSIRGFGSRSTYGVRGLRIYVDGIPATMPDGQGQTSNIDIGSVDTIEVLRGPFSALYGNSSGGVINVTSQTGTQPPTVEASSYYGSFGTWHYGMKATGAVGDGSHAGDVDYTVSTNRFTTHGYRDHSGARKNLANARLGVRINDVSKLTLLLNSVDIKANDAGGLTADEWRDNPRQSPRGDQYNTRKNTRQTQAGLRYERQLSAQDDLSVMMYAGERETTQFQSIPRAPQLKPSHAGGVSINLPKLYVFSL
;
A
#
# COMPACT_ATOMS: atom_id res chain seq x y z
N MET A 1 74.55 -0.27 34.76
CA MET A 1 73.27 0.40 34.49
C MET A 1 73.31 0.92 33.07
N LYS A 2 72.80 0.17 32.10
CA LYS A 2 72.81 0.52 30.64
C LYS A 2 71.46 1.04 30.27
N ILE A 3 71.38 2.30 29.84
CA ILE A 3 70.20 2.96 29.32
C ILE A 3 70.08 2.63 27.85
N LEU A 4 68.97 1.92 27.45
CA LEU A 4 68.63 1.66 26.05
C LEU A 4 67.87 2.88 25.50
N SER A 5 68.44 3.55 24.51
CA SER A 5 67.78 4.61 23.76
C SER A 5 66.94 3.98 22.66
N VAL A 6 65.62 4.21 22.72
CA VAL A 6 64.67 3.84 21.64
C VAL A 6 64.64 4.97 20.59
N ARG A 7 65.14 4.65 19.39
CA ARG A 7 65.03 5.54 18.23
C ARG A 7 63.62 5.42 17.61
N HIS A 8 62.87 6.50 17.59
CA HIS A 8 61.63 6.63 16.87
C HIS A 8 61.92 6.76 15.35
N ALA A 9 61.51 5.77 14.59
CA ALA A 9 61.48 5.86 13.15
C ALA A 9 60.16 6.54 12.75
N ALA A 10 60.27 7.73 12.18
CA ALA A 10 59.11 8.43 11.57
C ALA A 10 58.79 7.79 10.21
N LEU A 11 57.63 7.19 10.10
CA LEU A 11 57.04 6.82 8.79
C LEU A 11 56.48 8.06 8.12
N PRO A 12 56.79 8.35 6.85
CA PRO A 12 56.11 9.39 6.10
C PRO A 12 54.70 8.90 5.72
N ALA A 13 53.68 9.58 6.20
CA ALA A 13 52.29 9.39 5.77
C ALA A 13 52.16 9.85 4.35
N LEU A 14 51.99 8.90 3.43
CA LEU A 14 51.66 9.12 2.03
C LEU A 14 50.18 9.56 1.96
N LEU A 15 49.92 10.86 1.91
CA LEU A 15 48.61 11.45 1.58
C LEU A 15 48.33 11.21 0.10
N LEU A 16 47.65 10.13 -0.21
CA LEU A 16 46.98 9.96 -1.51
C LEU A 16 45.72 10.86 -1.53
N PRO A 17 45.57 11.76 -2.50
CA PRO A 17 44.31 12.45 -2.70
C PRO A 17 43.25 11.44 -3.16
N LEU A 18 42.27 11.12 -2.30
CA LEU A 18 41.03 10.47 -2.72
C LEU A 18 40.33 11.46 -3.64
N ILE A 19 40.51 11.31 -4.95
CA ILE A 19 39.59 11.88 -5.94
C ILE A 19 38.29 11.08 -5.78
N ALA A 20 37.38 11.61 -4.97
CA ALA A 20 35.99 11.19 -5.00
C ALA A 20 35.48 11.51 -6.40
N ALA A 21 35.42 10.52 -7.29
CA ALA A 21 34.59 10.59 -8.46
C ALA A 21 33.15 10.76 -7.93
N ALA A 22 32.63 11.99 -8.00
CA ALA A 22 31.23 12.22 -7.88
C ALA A 22 30.59 11.44 -9.04
N GLN A 23 30.10 10.24 -8.75
CA GLN A 23 29.14 9.58 -9.62
C GLN A 23 27.97 10.55 -9.69
N ALA A 24 27.78 11.16 -10.86
CA ALA A 24 26.52 11.80 -11.17
C ALA A 24 25.46 10.74 -10.88
N ALA A 25 24.64 10.97 -9.84
CA ALA A 25 23.44 10.19 -9.64
C ALA A 25 22.66 10.32 -10.95
N ASP A 26 22.45 9.21 -11.62
CA ASP A 26 21.56 9.13 -12.76
C ASP A 26 20.24 9.71 -12.25
N GLU A 27 19.88 10.91 -12.67
CA GLU A 27 18.57 11.49 -12.36
C GLU A 27 17.56 10.58 -13.03
N GLN A 28 17.08 9.60 -12.28
CA GLN A 28 15.96 8.78 -12.72
C GLN A 28 14.78 9.71 -12.92
N THR A 29 14.54 10.05 -14.18
CA THR A 29 13.39 10.85 -14.56
C THR A 29 12.14 10.10 -14.11
N MET A 30 11.54 10.54 -13.01
CA MET A 30 10.28 9.97 -12.54
C MET A 30 9.19 10.24 -13.56
N VAL A 31 8.56 9.19 -14.04
CA VAL A 31 7.53 9.23 -15.06
C VAL A 31 6.17 9.07 -14.39
N VAL A 32 5.23 9.95 -14.72
CA VAL A 32 3.85 9.90 -14.22
C VAL A 32 3.02 9.08 -15.21
N THR A 33 2.48 7.97 -14.74
CA THR A 33 1.68 7.03 -15.55
C THR A 33 0.17 7.20 -15.32
N ALA A 34 -0.23 7.87 -14.24
CA ALA A 34 -1.63 8.17 -13.95
C ALA A 34 -2.20 9.36 -14.77
N ALA A 35 -1.35 10.09 -15.49
CA ALA A 35 -1.81 11.11 -16.46
C ALA A 35 -2.27 10.44 -17.76
N PRO A 36 -3.14 11.08 -18.56
CA PRO A 36 -3.57 10.55 -19.85
C PRO A 36 -2.43 10.25 -20.82
N THR A 37 -1.31 10.93 -20.65
CA THR A 37 -0.04 10.71 -21.38
C THR A 37 1.07 10.49 -20.38
N THR A 38 1.94 9.53 -20.66
CA THR A 38 3.15 9.27 -19.87
C THR A 38 4.10 10.47 -20.06
N VAL A 39 4.27 11.27 -19.02
CA VAL A 39 5.11 12.48 -19.02
C VAL A 39 6.00 12.49 -17.78
N SER A 40 7.08 13.26 -17.83
CA SER A 40 7.91 13.44 -16.63
C SER A 40 7.13 14.17 -15.52
N GLU A 41 7.50 13.94 -14.26
CA GLU A 41 6.86 14.64 -13.12
C GLU A 41 6.93 16.16 -13.29
N LEU A 42 8.04 16.68 -13.78
CA LEU A 42 8.27 18.12 -13.97
C LEU A 42 7.43 18.71 -15.12
N ASP A 43 7.11 17.92 -16.13
CA ASP A 43 6.34 18.36 -17.30
C ASP A 43 4.82 18.14 -17.11
N THR A 44 4.42 17.48 -16.01
CA THR A 44 3.01 17.22 -15.72
C THR A 44 2.33 18.51 -15.27
N PRO A 45 1.25 19.00 -15.94
CA PRO A 45 0.55 20.23 -15.58
C PRO A 45 -0.35 20.04 -14.36
N ALA A 46 0.13 19.33 -13.36
CA ALA A 46 -0.60 18.98 -12.14
C ALA A 46 0.37 18.84 -10.95
N ALA A 47 -0.15 19.02 -9.74
CA ALA A 47 0.64 18.76 -8.54
C ALA A 47 0.68 17.24 -8.29
N VAL A 48 1.70 16.59 -8.78
CA VAL A 48 1.96 15.15 -8.61
C VAL A 48 3.09 14.95 -7.60
N SER A 49 3.09 13.83 -6.92
CA SER A 49 4.23 13.30 -6.18
C SER A 49 4.31 11.82 -6.45
N VAL A 50 5.49 11.33 -6.74
CA VAL A 50 5.78 9.91 -6.95
C VAL A 50 6.56 9.39 -5.75
N VAL A 51 6.13 8.28 -5.19
CA VAL A 51 6.82 7.58 -4.10
C VAL A 51 7.29 6.23 -4.63
N ASN A 52 8.59 6.01 -4.57
CA ASN A 52 9.21 4.80 -5.08
C ASN A 52 9.00 3.62 -4.12
N GLY A 53 8.68 2.46 -4.65
CA GLY A 53 8.44 1.25 -3.88
C GLY A 53 9.68 0.76 -3.12
N ASP A 54 10.88 0.97 -3.65
CA ASP A 54 12.13 0.59 -2.94
C ASP A 54 12.31 1.43 -1.68
N GLU A 55 12.04 2.74 -1.74
CA GLU A 55 12.05 3.62 -0.58
C GLU A 55 11.00 3.19 0.45
N MET A 56 9.80 2.83 -0.02
CA MET A 56 8.72 2.34 0.85
C MET A 56 9.08 1.06 1.58
N ARG A 57 9.92 0.22 1.01
CA ARG A 57 10.36 -1.05 1.62
C ARG A 57 11.52 -0.89 2.59
N GLN A 58 12.24 0.23 2.56
CA GLN A 58 13.38 0.47 3.45
C GLN A 58 12.90 0.76 4.88
N ALA A 59 13.39 -0.01 5.83
CA ALA A 59 13.16 0.16 7.27
C ALA A 59 11.69 0.35 7.70
N ALA A 60 10.75 -0.13 6.89
CA ALA A 60 9.30 0.01 7.13
C ALA A 60 8.67 -1.34 7.51
N PRO A 61 7.63 -1.34 8.35
CA PRO A 61 6.86 -2.53 8.70
C PRO A 61 6.13 -3.18 7.52
N ARG A 62 5.86 -2.43 6.44
CA ARG A 62 5.17 -2.87 5.22
C ARG A 62 3.74 -3.38 5.45
N VAL A 63 3.05 -2.77 6.39
CA VAL A 63 1.67 -3.15 6.76
C VAL A 63 0.64 -2.15 6.26
N ASN A 64 0.94 -0.84 6.39
CA ASN A 64 0.03 0.25 6.07
C ASN A 64 0.70 1.34 5.23
N LEU A 65 -0.06 1.97 4.34
CA LEU A 65 0.42 3.11 3.52
C LEU A 65 0.89 4.32 4.35
N SER A 66 0.43 4.45 5.60
CA SER A 66 0.87 5.51 6.50
C SER A 66 2.36 5.50 6.79
N GLU A 67 3.03 4.39 6.56
CA GLU A 67 4.47 4.23 6.79
C GLU A 67 5.31 4.99 5.76
N SER A 68 4.76 5.24 4.58
CA SER A 68 5.50 5.81 3.45
C SER A 68 4.91 7.11 2.91
N LEU A 69 3.59 7.27 2.96
CA LEU A 69 2.92 8.41 2.33
C LEU A 69 2.92 9.69 3.19
N GLY A 70 3.39 9.63 4.43
CA GLY A 70 3.42 10.79 5.33
C GLY A 70 4.32 11.94 4.86
N ALA A 71 5.28 11.67 3.99
CA ALA A 71 6.20 12.65 3.41
C ALA A 71 5.60 13.40 2.20
N VAL A 72 4.47 12.94 1.65
CA VAL A 72 3.85 13.56 0.46
C VAL A 72 3.21 14.90 0.82
N PRO A 73 3.66 16.03 0.24
CA PRO A 73 3.14 17.34 0.58
C PRO A 73 1.63 17.46 0.32
N GLY A 74 0.87 17.96 1.30
CA GLY A 74 -0.57 18.16 1.19
C GLY A 74 -1.42 16.89 1.29
N LEU A 75 -0.82 15.71 1.43
CA LEU A 75 -1.49 14.47 1.81
C LEU A 75 -1.37 14.26 3.32
N GLN A 76 -2.49 14.13 4.00
CA GLN A 76 -2.55 13.77 5.40
C GLN A 76 -2.97 12.29 5.52
N VAL A 77 -2.13 11.52 6.18
CA VAL A 77 -2.37 10.10 6.44
C VAL A 77 -2.48 9.90 7.95
N GLN A 78 -3.68 9.57 8.41
CA GLN A 78 -3.91 9.32 9.83
C GLN A 78 -4.04 7.82 10.08
N ASN A 79 -3.11 7.30 10.87
CA ASN A 79 -3.13 5.95 11.38
C ASN A 79 -3.42 6.00 12.89
N ARG A 80 -4.50 5.38 13.32
CA ARG A 80 -4.90 5.32 14.73
C ARG A 80 -4.14 4.29 15.54
N GLN A 81 -3.12 3.65 14.94
CA GLN A 81 -2.39 2.52 15.53
C GLN A 81 -3.34 1.38 15.97
N ASN A 82 -4.42 1.21 15.21
CA ASN A 82 -5.45 0.23 15.45
C ASN A 82 -5.78 -0.46 14.10
N TYR A 83 -5.43 -1.71 13.96
CA TYR A 83 -5.58 -2.44 12.71
C TYR A 83 -7.03 -2.77 12.32
N ALA A 84 -7.97 -2.65 13.26
CA ALA A 84 -9.40 -2.75 12.98
C ALA A 84 -9.97 -1.48 12.34
N GLN A 85 -9.26 -0.35 12.43
CA GLN A 85 -9.66 0.93 11.86
C GLN A 85 -8.96 1.15 10.53
N ASP A 86 -9.70 1.59 9.51
CA ASP A 86 -9.13 1.95 8.24
C ASP A 86 -8.29 3.23 8.34
N LEU A 87 -7.26 3.36 7.50
CA LEU A 87 -6.52 4.60 7.37
C LEU A 87 -7.46 5.71 6.91
N GLN A 88 -7.28 6.89 7.48
CA GLN A 88 -7.93 8.10 7.00
C GLN A 88 -6.94 8.86 6.11
N LEU A 89 -7.32 9.07 4.86
CA LEU A 89 -6.53 9.84 3.90
C LEU A 89 -7.28 11.11 3.55
N SER A 90 -6.58 12.23 3.55
CA SER A 90 -7.12 13.49 3.06
C SER A 90 -6.07 14.27 2.26
N ILE A 91 -6.50 14.89 1.16
CA ILE A 91 -5.65 15.75 0.34
C ILE A 91 -6.20 17.17 0.41
N ARG A 92 -5.40 18.12 0.89
CA ARG A 92 -5.79 19.54 1.02
C ARG A 92 -7.15 19.73 1.71
N GLY A 93 -7.46 18.90 2.71
CA GLY A 93 -8.72 18.92 3.44
C GLY A 93 -9.86 18.08 2.84
N PHE A 94 -9.77 17.68 1.57
CA PHE A 94 -10.74 16.74 1.00
C PHE A 94 -10.56 15.36 1.62
N GLY A 95 -11.65 14.76 2.08
CA GLY A 95 -11.62 13.48 2.79
C GLY A 95 -11.51 13.60 4.31
N SER A 96 -11.21 14.78 4.87
CA SER A 96 -11.02 14.97 6.33
C SER A 96 -12.25 14.65 7.16
N ARG A 97 -13.46 14.75 6.59
CA ARG A 97 -14.72 14.39 7.26
C ARG A 97 -14.99 12.88 7.30
N SER A 98 -14.22 12.09 6.57
CA SER A 98 -14.38 10.64 6.60
C SER A 98 -13.84 10.11 7.92
N THR A 99 -14.73 9.71 8.81
CA THR A 99 -14.37 9.13 10.10
C THR A 99 -13.83 7.72 9.94
N TYR A 100 -14.26 7.03 8.87
CA TYR A 100 -13.92 5.64 8.57
C TYR A 100 -13.63 5.48 7.08
N GLY A 101 -12.46 4.95 6.75
CA GLY A 101 -12.02 4.74 5.37
C GLY A 101 -11.68 6.04 4.63
N VAL A 102 -11.59 5.96 3.34
CA VAL A 102 -11.21 7.07 2.45
C VAL A 102 -12.44 7.52 1.67
N ARG A 103 -12.72 8.81 1.66
CA ARG A 103 -13.80 9.42 0.85
C ARG A 103 -13.30 10.70 0.17
N GLY A 104 -13.83 10.99 -1.02
CA GLY A 104 -13.45 12.18 -1.79
C GLY A 104 -12.08 12.08 -2.49
N LEU A 105 -11.44 10.92 -2.38
CA LEU A 105 -10.24 10.55 -3.10
C LEU A 105 -10.51 9.27 -3.88
N ARG A 106 -9.90 9.13 -5.06
CA ARG A 106 -9.89 7.88 -5.80
C ARG A 106 -8.57 7.14 -5.56
N ILE A 107 -8.68 5.83 -5.39
CA ILE A 107 -7.52 4.94 -5.25
C ILE A 107 -7.64 3.89 -6.33
N TYR A 108 -6.57 3.69 -7.07
CA TYR A 108 -6.42 2.62 -8.06
C TYR A 108 -5.24 1.74 -7.68
N VAL A 109 -5.36 0.46 -7.91
CA VAL A 109 -4.28 -0.52 -7.78
C VAL A 109 -4.19 -1.26 -9.11
N ASP A 110 -3.12 -1.04 -9.85
CA ASP A 110 -2.92 -1.57 -11.21
C ASP A 110 -4.08 -1.25 -12.17
N GLY A 111 -4.70 -0.09 -12.01
CA GLY A 111 -5.86 0.35 -12.79
C GLY A 111 -7.20 -0.16 -12.26
N ILE A 112 -7.23 -1.07 -11.27
CA ILE A 112 -8.48 -1.52 -10.64
C ILE A 112 -8.86 -0.54 -9.54
N PRO A 113 -10.08 0.02 -9.53
CA PRO A 113 -10.54 0.88 -8.46
C PRO A 113 -10.54 0.15 -7.11
N ALA A 114 -9.79 0.66 -6.14
CA ALA A 114 -9.91 0.29 -4.73
C ALA A 114 -10.96 1.14 -4.00
N THR A 115 -11.69 1.95 -4.76
CA THR A 115 -12.80 2.78 -4.28
C THR A 115 -14.11 2.14 -4.71
N MET A 116 -14.99 1.92 -3.75
CA MET A 116 -16.32 1.36 -3.97
C MET A 116 -17.21 2.36 -4.74
N PRO A 117 -18.31 1.92 -5.35
CA PRO A 117 -19.23 2.80 -6.09
C PRO A 117 -19.82 3.93 -5.23
N ASP A 118 -19.97 3.72 -3.92
CA ASP A 118 -20.41 4.74 -2.96
C ASP A 118 -19.32 5.79 -2.63
N GLY A 119 -18.14 5.68 -3.25
CA GLY A 119 -17.00 6.56 -3.07
C GLY A 119 -16.12 6.23 -1.87
N GLN A 120 -16.38 5.15 -1.15
CA GLN A 120 -15.53 4.72 -0.04
C GLN A 120 -14.31 3.95 -0.55
N GLY A 121 -13.12 4.46 -0.27
CA GLY A 121 -11.85 3.83 -0.61
C GLY A 121 -11.36 2.87 0.47
N GLN A 122 -10.61 1.87 0.04
CA GLN A 122 -9.97 0.86 0.88
C GLN A 122 -8.49 0.75 0.55
N THR A 123 -7.65 0.63 1.56
CA THR A 123 -6.19 0.53 1.40
C THR A 123 -5.65 -0.82 1.86
N SER A 124 -6.51 -1.64 2.45
CA SER A 124 -6.10 -2.89 3.11
C SER A 124 -5.58 -3.97 2.16
N ASN A 125 -5.97 -3.90 0.88
CA ASN A 125 -5.56 -4.83 -0.17
C ASN A 125 -4.26 -4.43 -0.90
N ILE A 126 -3.68 -3.28 -0.56
CA ILE A 126 -2.43 -2.82 -1.15
C ILE A 126 -1.27 -3.57 -0.52
N ASP A 127 -0.43 -4.18 -1.35
CA ASP A 127 0.77 -4.92 -0.94
C ASP A 127 2.02 -4.06 -1.14
N ILE A 128 2.49 -3.44 -0.09
CA ILE A 128 3.71 -2.61 -0.10
C ILE A 128 4.93 -3.43 -0.54
N GLY A 129 4.93 -4.73 -0.28
CA GLY A 129 6.03 -5.63 -0.67
C GLY A 129 6.23 -5.75 -2.17
N SER A 130 5.18 -5.57 -2.97
CA SER A 130 5.19 -5.68 -4.43
C SER A 130 4.88 -4.37 -5.17
N VAL A 131 4.69 -3.27 -4.46
CA VAL A 131 4.51 -1.95 -5.09
C VAL A 131 5.79 -1.51 -5.79
N ASP A 132 5.66 -1.00 -6.99
CA ASP A 132 6.70 -0.30 -7.76
C ASP A 132 6.68 1.19 -7.46
N THR A 133 5.53 1.82 -7.68
CA THR A 133 5.35 3.25 -7.44
C THR A 133 3.97 3.56 -6.88
N ILE A 134 3.89 4.66 -6.11
CA ILE A 134 2.62 5.30 -5.76
C ILE A 134 2.66 6.73 -6.27
N GLU A 135 1.73 7.05 -7.15
CA GLU A 135 1.53 8.39 -7.66
C GLU A 135 0.37 9.06 -6.92
N VAL A 136 0.60 10.26 -6.41
CA VAL A 136 -0.42 11.06 -5.71
C VAL A 136 -0.69 12.32 -6.52
N LEU A 137 -1.80 12.32 -7.26
CA LEU A 137 -2.28 13.46 -8.02
C LEU A 137 -3.20 14.31 -7.16
N ARG A 138 -2.81 15.55 -6.90
CA ARG A 138 -3.50 16.46 -5.98
C ARG A 138 -4.28 17.52 -6.75
N GLY A 139 -5.59 17.43 -6.72
CA GLY A 139 -6.47 18.39 -7.38
C GLY A 139 -7.77 17.77 -7.87
N PRO A 140 -8.61 18.55 -8.58
CA PRO A 140 -9.90 18.11 -9.05
C PRO A 140 -9.77 17.34 -10.38
N PHE A 141 -9.46 16.06 -10.30
CA PHE A 141 -9.36 15.16 -11.47
C PHE A 141 -10.67 14.46 -11.81
N SER A 142 -11.81 15.01 -11.38
CA SER A 142 -13.11 14.39 -11.56
C SER A 142 -13.52 14.20 -13.03
N ALA A 143 -12.98 15.00 -13.95
CA ALA A 143 -13.20 14.84 -15.39
C ALA A 143 -12.61 13.54 -15.94
N LEU A 144 -11.49 13.07 -15.37
CA LEU A 144 -10.77 11.87 -15.81
C LEU A 144 -11.09 10.64 -14.93
N TYR A 145 -11.31 10.85 -13.65
CA TYR A 145 -11.40 9.78 -12.65
C TYR A 145 -12.74 9.72 -11.91
N GLY A 146 -13.72 10.51 -12.36
CA GLY A 146 -15.04 10.57 -11.72
C GLY A 146 -14.97 11.26 -10.34
N ASN A 147 -15.67 10.74 -9.34
CA ASN A 147 -15.80 11.35 -8.01
C ASN A 147 -14.45 11.38 -7.25
N SER A 148 -13.59 12.36 -7.57
CA SER A 148 -12.23 12.52 -7.04
C SER A 148 -11.90 14.00 -6.75
N SER A 149 -12.72 14.67 -5.95
CA SER A 149 -12.58 16.12 -5.68
C SER A 149 -11.24 16.49 -5.04
N GLY A 150 -10.66 15.61 -4.23
CA GLY A 150 -9.39 15.85 -3.53
C GLY A 150 -8.16 15.39 -4.32
N GLY A 151 -8.32 14.39 -5.17
CA GLY A 151 -7.21 13.83 -5.93
C GLY A 151 -7.31 12.32 -6.14
N VAL A 152 -6.26 11.79 -6.75
CA VAL A 152 -6.14 10.38 -7.11
C VAL A 152 -4.85 9.81 -6.52
N ILE A 153 -4.93 8.60 -6.00
CA ILE A 153 -3.77 7.79 -5.61
C ILE A 153 -3.74 6.59 -6.52
N ASN A 154 -2.70 6.49 -7.34
CA ASN A 154 -2.48 5.37 -8.23
C ASN A 154 -1.31 4.52 -7.69
N VAL A 155 -1.56 3.24 -7.47
CA VAL A 155 -0.60 2.26 -6.99
C VAL A 155 -0.28 1.31 -8.13
N THR A 156 0.99 1.21 -8.49
CA THR A 156 1.45 0.31 -9.54
C THR A 156 2.30 -0.79 -8.93
N SER A 157 2.02 -2.04 -9.28
CA SER A 157 2.81 -3.19 -8.88
C SER A 157 4.04 -3.35 -9.74
N GLN A 158 5.11 -3.90 -9.17
CA GLN A 158 6.34 -4.20 -9.89
C GLN A 158 6.09 -5.09 -11.10
N THR A 159 6.71 -4.73 -12.20
CA THR A 159 6.79 -5.55 -13.40
C THR A 159 7.98 -6.50 -13.25
N GLY A 160 7.81 -7.75 -13.65
CA GLY A 160 8.91 -8.70 -13.66
C GLY A 160 10.00 -8.30 -14.65
N THR A 161 11.25 -8.50 -14.25
CA THR A 161 12.45 -8.22 -15.06
C THR A 161 13.37 -9.42 -15.11
N GLN A 162 14.38 -9.38 -15.97
CA GLN A 162 15.47 -10.36 -15.99
C GLN A 162 16.70 -9.81 -15.26
N PRO A 163 17.46 -10.66 -14.52
CA PRO A 163 17.17 -12.07 -14.24
C PRO A 163 16.00 -12.21 -13.23
N PRO A 164 15.31 -13.37 -13.21
CA PRO A 164 14.30 -13.64 -12.20
C PRO A 164 14.87 -13.56 -10.79
N THR A 165 14.11 -13.01 -9.85
CA THR A 165 14.51 -12.87 -8.45
C THR A 165 13.47 -13.44 -7.51
N VAL A 166 13.94 -13.95 -6.37
CA VAL A 166 13.10 -14.38 -5.26
C VAL A 166 13.59 -13.65 -4.00
N GLU A 167 12.71 -12.93 -3.38
CA GLU A 167 12.98 -12.20 -2.14
C GLU A 167 12.17 -12.82 -1.00
N ALA A 168 12.84 -13.02 0.15
CA ALA A 168 12.19 -13.38 1.39
C ALA A 168 12.50 -12.31 2.43
N SER A 169 11.50 -11.89 3.19
CA SER A 169 11.63 -10.89 4.24
C SER A 169 10.97 -11.38 5.51
N SER A 170 11.60 -11.11 6.65
CA SER A 170 10.99 -11.35 7.95
C SER A 170 11.51 -10.34 8.94
N TYR A 171 10.67 -9.93 9.89
CA TYR A 171 11.09 -9.18 11.06
C TYR A 171 10.26 -9.57 12.29
N TYR A 172 10.87 -9.32 13.44
CA TYR A 172 10.21 -9.42 14.73
C TYR A 172 10.28 -8.06 15.43
N GLY A 173 9.19 -7.65 16.06
CA GLY A 173 9.08 -6.37 16.76
C GLY A 173 8.37 -6.49 18.10
N SER A 174 8.23 -5.36 18.79
CA SER A 174 7.55 -5.25 20.07
C SER A 174 6.11 -5.81 20.00
N PHE A 175 5.59 -6.23 21.15
CA PHE A 175 4.23 -6.74 21.32
C PHE A 175 3.94 -8.03 20.52
N GLY A 176 4.94 -8.88 20.35
CA GLY A 176 4.81 -10.12 19.59
C GLY A 176 4.49 -9.88 18.12
N THR A 177 5.02 -8.80 17.56
CA THR A 177 4.82 -8.46 16.15
C THR A 177 5.75 -9.30 15.28
N TRP A 178 5.16 -9.99 14.30
CA TRP A 178 5.85 -10.77 13.29
C TRP A 178 5.38 -10.38 11.89
N HIS A 179 6.30 -10.32 10.98
CA HIS A 179 6.04 -10.20 9.55
C HIS A 179 6.86 -11.22 8.79
N TYR A 180 6.23 -11.85 7.81
CA TYR A 180 6.85 -12.74 6.83
C TYR A 180 6.36 -12.34 5.44
N GLY A 181 7.29 -12.19 4.52
CA GLY A 181 7.00 -11.87 3.12
C GLY A 181 7.82 -12.72 2.18
N MET A 182 7.22 -13.12 1.07
CA MET A 182 7.91 -13.72 -0.06
C MET A 182 7.43 -13.04 -1.33
N LYS A 183 8.36 -12.75 -2.24
CA LYS A 183 8.07 -12.18 -3.56
C LYS A 183 8.95 -12.87 -4.58
N ALA A 184 8.37 -13.25 -5.70
CA ALA A 184 9.05 -13.74 -6.88
C ALA A 184 8.71 -12.84 -8.06
N THR A 185 9.72 -12.35 -8.75
CA THR A 185 9.57 -11.52 -9.96
C THR A 185 10.45 -12.09 -11.06
N GLY A 186 9.99 -11.98 -12.29
CA GLY A 186 10.80 -12.43 -13.42
C GLY A 186 10.13 -12.13 -14.76
N ALA A 187 10.92 -12.28 -15.82
CA ALA A 187 10.45 -12.15 -17.18
C ALA A 187 11.07 -13.25 -18.06
N VAL A 188 10.37 -13.59 -19.12
CA VAL A 188 10.85 -14.40 -20.26
C VAL A 188 10.72 -13.54 -21.49
N GLY A 189 11.82 -13.36 -22.24
CA GLY A 189 11.90 -12.35 -23.30
C GLY A 189 12.29 -10.96 -22.76
N ASP A 190 12.39 -9.99 -23.65
CA ASP A 190 12.73 -8.59 -23.34
C ASP A 190 11.51 -7.67 -23.22
N GLY A 191 10.32 -8.22 -23.34
CA GLY A 191 9.05 -7.52 -23.27
C GLY A 191 8.64 -6.84 -24.58
N SER A 192 9.35 -7.07 -25.69
CA SER A 192 9.09 -6.44 -26.99
C SER A 192 8.43 -7.37 -28.01
N HIS A 193 8.52 -8.68 -27.83
CA HIS A 193 8.06 -9.68 -28.79
C HIS A 193 6.82 -10.44 -28.35
N ALA A 194 6.07 -10.95 -29.31
CA ALA A 194 4.94 -11.84 -29.05
C ALA A 194 5.38 -13.09 -28.27
N GLY A 195 4.65 -13.40 -27.20
CA GLY A 195 4.96 -14.51 -26.30
C GLY A 195 5.87 -14.16 -25.12
N ASP A 196 6.39 -12.94 -25.06
CA ASP A 196 7.12 -12.47 -23.88
C ASP A 196 6.20 -12.36 -22.67
N VAL A 197 6.69 -12.80 -21.52
CA VAL A 197 5.94 -12.89 -20.28
C VAL A 197 6.69 -12.18 -19.16
N ASP A 198 5.99 -11.39 -18.38
CA ASP A 198 6.49 -10.86 -17.09
C ASP A 198 5.57 -11.27 -15.96
N TYR A 199 6.14 -11.52 -14.78
CA TYR A 199 5.34 -11.88 -13.61
C TYR A 199 5.90 -11.31 -12.32
N THR A 200 4.99 -11.01 -11.39
CA THR A 200 5.27 -10.69 -9.99
C THR A 200 4.25 -11.41 -9.14
N VAL A 201 4.72 -12.22 -8.21
CA VAL A 201 3.86 -12.93 -7.24
C VAL A 201 4.39 -12.65 -5.85
N SER A 202 3.51 -12.26 -4.94
CA SER A 202 3.87 -11.97 -3.56
C SER A 202 2.88 -12.54 -2.57
N THR A 203 3.38 -12.86 -1.39
CA THR A 203 2.54 -13.22 -0.23
C THR A 203 3.16 -12.63 1.04
N ASN A 204 2.30 -12.10 1.91
CA ASN A 204 2.70 -11.49 3.15
C ASN A 204 1.79 -11.93 4.30
N ARG A 205 2.39 -12.16 5.46
CA ARG A 205 1.69 -12.41 6.70
C ARG A 205 2.23 -11.50 7.80
N PHE A 206 1.33 -10.75 8.39
CA PHE A 206 1.58 -9.91 9.56
C PHE A 206 0.75 -10.39 10.73
N THR A 207 1.33 -10.42 11.92
CA THR A 207 0.65 -10.72 13.19
C THR A 207 1.19 -9.84 14.29
N THR A 208 0.35 -9.43 15.23
CA THR A 208 0.74 -8.71 16.45
C THR A 208 -0.24 -8.96 17.57
N HIS A 209 0.21 -8.92 18.81
CA HIS A 209 -0.67 -8.86 19.98
C HIS A 209 -1.17 -7.41 20.21
N GLY A 210 -0.42 -6.41 19.69
CA GLY A 210 -0.69 -4.98 19.86
C GLY A 210 -0.22 -4.44 21.22
N TYR A 211 -0.15 -3.11 21.32
CA TYR A 211 0.27 -2.42 22.55
C TYR A 211 -0.80 -2.49 23.63
N ARG A 212 -2.05 -2.31 23.26
CA ARG A 212 -3.18 -2.28 24.17
C ARG A 212 -3.80 -3.69 24.31
N ASP A 213 -4.46 -3.91 25.42
CA ASP A 213 -5.35 -5.06 25.58
C ASP A 213 -6.39 -5.03 24.45
N HIS A 214 -6.81 -6.18 23.98
CA HIS A 214 -7.77 -6.32 22.88
C HIS A 214 -7.40 -5.55 21.60
N SER A 215 -6.09 -5.49 21.23
CA SER A 215 -5.60 -4.81 20.03
C SER A 215 -4.83 -5.73 19.07
N GLY A 216 -4.88 -7.03 19.28
CA GLY A 216 -4.22 -8.01 18.44
C GLY A 216 -4.77 -8.02 17.01
N ALA A 217 -3.90 -8.28 16.04
CA ALA A 217 -4.27 -8.32 14.64
C ALA A 217 -3.50 -9.39 13.85
N ARG A 218 -4.12 -9.85 12.76
CA ARG A 218 -3.52 -10.68 11.73
C ARG A 218 -3.97 -10.20 10.36
N LYS A 219 -3.02 -10.03 9.44
CA LYS A 219 -3.26 -9.73 8.02
C LYS A 219 -2.51 -10.77 7.18
N ASN A 220 -3.23 -11.45 6.29
CA ASN A 220 -2.64 -12.24 5.22
C ASN A 220 -2.98 -11.56 3.91
N LEU A 221 -2.02 -11.50 3.00
CA LEU A 221 -2.16 -10.81 1.73
C LEU A 221 -1.40 -11.60 0.67
N ALA A 222 -2.01 -11.77 -0.50
CA ALA A 222 -1.40 -12.38 -1.66
C ALA A 222 -1.77 -11.61 -2.91
N ASN A 223 -0.79 -11.39 -3.78
CA ASN A 223 -0.95 -10.75 -5.08
C ASN A 223 -0.23 -11.52 -6.15
N ALA A 224 -0.77 -11.47 -7.35
CA ALA A 224 -0.09 -11.93 -8.55
C ALA A 224 -0.43 -10.98 -9.70
N ARG A 225 0.60 -10.65 -10.47
CA ARG A 225 0.54 -9.94 -11.73
C ARG A 225 1.25 -10.78 -12.78
N LEU A 226 0.58 -11.03 -13.89
CA LEU A 226 1.13 -11.77 -15.03
C LEU A 226 0.84 -10.97 -16.30
N GLY A 227 1.88 -10.48 -16.95
CA GLY A 227 1.81 -9.79 -18.23
C GLY A 227 2.22 -10.74 -19.36
N VAL A 228 1.48 -10.72 -20.44
CA VAL A 228 1.79 -11.47 -21.65
C VAL A 228 1.69 -10.52 -22.83
N ARG A 229 2.76 -10.43 -23.61
CA ARG A 229 2.76 -9.69 -24.86
C ARG A 229 2.13 -10.56 -25.97
N ILE A 230 1.04 -10.07 -26.52
CA ILE A 230 0.30 -10.79 -27.58
C ILE A 230 0.97 -10.56 -28.94
N ASN A 231 1.42 -9.34 -29.17
CA ASN A 231 2.19 -8.89 -30.34
C ASN A 231 2.93 -7.60 -29.98
N ASP A 232 3.67 -7.03 -30.92
CA ASP A 232 4.54 -5.86 -30.68
C ASP A 232 3.81 -4.62 -30.17
N VAL A 233 2.49 -4.53 -30.40
CA VAL A 233 1.67 -3.38 -30.01
C VAL A 233 0.61 -3.71 -28.96
N SER A 234 0.51 -4.96 -28.50
CA SER A 234 -0.57 -5.40 -27.60
C SER A 234 -0.05 -6.22 -26.44
N LYS A 235 -0.55 -5.92 -25.24
CA LYS A 235 -0.24 -6.62 -23.98
C LYS A 235 -1.52 -6.98 -23.24
N LEU A 236 -1.54 -8.16 -22.65
CA LEU A 236 -2.57 -8.62 -21.73
C LEU A 236 -1.97 -8.77 -20.34
N THR A 237 -2.62 -8.22 -19.32
CA THR A 237 -2.17 -8.34 -17.92
C THR A 237 -3.27 -8.92 -17.07
N LEU A 238 -2.99 -10.05 -16.42
CA LEU A 238 -3.85 -10.66 -15.39
C LEU A 238 -3.38 -10.17 -14.02
N LEU A 239 -4.35 -9.77 -13.19
CA LEU A 239 -4.15 -9.26 -11.84
C LEU A 239 -4.99 -10.09 -10.87
N LEU A 240 -4.38 -10.56 -9.80
CA LEU A 240 -5.04 -11.30 -8.73
C LEU A 240 -4.65 -10.69 -7.39
N ASN A 241 -5.64 -10.50 -6.52
CA ASN A 241 -5.43 -9.99 -5.17
C ASN A 241 -6.30 -10.73 -4.18
N SER A 242 -5.75 -11.09 -3.03
CA SER A 242 -6.48 -11.66 -1.91
C SER A 242 -5.99 -11.09 -0.59
N VAL A 243 -6.91 -10.71 0.29
CA VAL A 243 -6.61 -10.24 1.64
C VAL A 243 -7.57 -10.86 2.66
N ASP A 244 -7.02 -11.33 3.80
CA ASP A 244 -7.77 -11.77 4.98
C ASP A 244 -7.20 -11.02 6.20
N ILE A 245 -8.05 -10.20 6.83
CA ILE A 245 -7.69 -9.42 8.03
C ILE A 245 -8.63 -9.80 9.16
N LYS A 246 -8.05 -10.04 10.31
CA LYS A 246 -8.77 -10.15 11.59
C LYS A 246 -8.08 -9.23 12.58
N ALA A 247 -8.80 -8.28 13.11
CA ALA A 247 -8.23 -7.29 14.04
C ALA A 247 -9.22 -6.97 15.16
N ASN A 248 -8.73 -7.03 16.37
CA ASN A 248 -9.45 -6.58 17.56
C ASN A 248 -9.38 -5.03 17.62
N ASP A 249 -10.42 -4.42 18.13
CA ASP A 249 -10.52 -2.98 18.28
C ASP A 249 -10.54 -2.61 19.76
N ALA A 250 -9.44 -2.08 20.24
CA ALA A 250 -9.33 -1.65 21.64
C ALA A 250 -10.24 -0.47 22.00
N GLY A 251 -10.83 0.20 21.01
CA GLY A 251 -11.65 1.38 21.21
C GLY A 251 -10.88 2.59 21.76
N GLY A 252 -11.58 3.71 21.96
CA GLY A 252 -11.02 4.91 22.60
C GLY A 252 -10.98 4.80 24.12
N LEU A 253 -10.10 5.54 24.76
CA LEU A 253 -10.04 5.76 26.21
C LEU A 253 -10.50 7.19 26.52
N THR A 254 -11.12 7.37 27.67
CA THR A 254 -11.27 8.70 28.28
C THR A 254 -9.92 9.17 28.82
N ALA A 255 -9.82 10.46 29.16
CA ALA A 255 -8.59 11.00 29.73
C ALA A 255 -8.22 10.32 31.05
N ASP A 256 -9.20 9.97 31.87
CA ASP A 256 -8.97 9.31 33.16
C ASP A 256 -8.58 7.85 32.98
N GLU A 257 -9.27 7.11 32.12
CA GLU A 257 -8.89 5.73 31.75
C GLU A 257 -7.45 5.67 31.20
N TRP A 258 -7.05 6.66 30.37
CA TRP A 258 -5.71 6.73 29.85
C TRP A 258 -4.64 7.03 30.91
N ARG A 259 -4.95 7.91 31.88
CA ARG A 259 -4.03 8.20 32.99
C ARG A 259 -3.87 7.02 33.94
N ASP A 260 -4.96 6.30 34.17
CA ASP A 260 -4.96 5.11 35.03
C ASP A 260 -4.17 3.97 34.41
N ASN A 261 -4.54 3.56 33.21
CA ASN A 261 -3.84 2.50 32.48
C ASN A 261 -3.97 2.71 30.95
N PRO A 262 -2.94 3.23 30.25
CA PRO A 262 -3.02 3.48 28.82
C PRO A 262 -3.13 2.21 27.97
N ARG A 263 -2.92 1.03 28.56
CA ARG A 263 -3.02 -0.27 27.87
C ARG A 263 -4.40 -0.88 27.92
N GLN A 264 -5.25 -0.46 28.83
CA GLN A 264 -6.57 -1.06 29.03
C GLN A 264 -7.48 -0.90 27.81
N SER A 265 -8.47 -1.79 27.68
CA SER A 265 -9.48 -1.79 26.61
C SER A 265 -10.89 -2.07 27.18
N PRO A 266 -11.45 -1.24 28.05
CA PRO A 266 -12.70 -1.53 28.72
C PRO A 266 -13.86 -1.86 27.76
N ARG A 267 -13.94 -1.09 26.64
CA ARG A 267 -14.99 -1.31 25.64
C ARG A 267 -14.70 -2.50 24.75
N GLY A 268 -13.42 -2.74 24.44
CA GLY A 268 -12.98 -3.91 23.69
C GLY A 268 -13.34 -5.19 24.42
N ASP A 269 -13.03 -5.27 25.71
CA ASP A 269 -13.30 -6.43 26.54
C ASP A 269 -14.80 -6.63 26.75
N GLN A 270 -15.55 -5.56 27.01
CA GLN A 270 -16.98 -5.63 27.26
C GLN A 270 -17.80 -6.07 26.04
N TYR A 271 -17.46 -5.55 24.85
CA TYR A 271 -18.25 -5.74 23.62
C TYR A 271 -17.59 -6.69 22.62
N ASN A 272 -16.37 -7.14 22.88
CA ASN A 272 -15.55 -7.92 21.96
C ASN A 272 -15.46 -7.25 20.57
N THR A 273 -15.14 -5.95 20.60
CA THR A 273 -15.09 -5.12 19.41
C THR A 273 -13.97 -5.57 18.48
N ARG A 274 -14.29 -5.76 17.20
CA ARG A 274 -13.35 -6.28 16.22
C ARG A 274 -13.83 -6.04 14.80
N LYS A 275 -12.92 -6.13 13.84
CA LYS A 275 -13.22 -6.09 12.41
C LYS A 275 -12.53 -7.25 11.69
N ASN A 276 -13.29 -7.98 10.92
CA ASN A 276 -12.79 -9.00 10.00
C ASN A 276 -13.09 -8.56 8.59
N THR A 277 -12.12 -8.67 7.70
CA THR A 277 -12.29 -8.33 6.28
C THR A 277 -11.66 -9.42 5.43
N ARG A 278 -12.41 -9.91 4.46
CA ARG A 278 -11.93 -10.78 3.40
C ARG A 278 -12.22 -10.15 2.06
N GLN A 279 -11.28 -10.20 1.16
CA GLN A 279 -11.48 -9.75 -0.22
C GLN A 279 -10.70 -10.68 -1.14
N THR A 280 -11.33 -11.02 -2.26
CA THR A 280 -10.67 -11.67 -3.40
C THR A 280 -11.09 -10.92 -4.65
N GLN A 281 -10.13 -10.58 -5.49
CA GLN A 281 -10.34 -9.78 -6.69
C GLN A 281 -9.46 -10.29 -7.82
N ALA A 282 -9.99 -10.29 -9.02
CA ALA A 282 -9.28 -10.56 -10.25
C ALA A 282 -9.54 -9.44 -11.27
N GLY A 283 -8.53 -9.12 -12.07
CA GLY A 283 -8.63 -8.14 -13.14
C GLY A 283 -7.90 -8.62 -14.39
N LEU A 284 -8.38 -8.20 -15.54
CA LEU A 284 -7.76 -8.45 -16.83
C LEU A 284 -7.67 -7.11 -17.57
N ARG A 285 -6.46 -6.68 -17.88
CA ARG A 285 -6.19 -5.45 -18.62
C ARG A 285 -5.60 -5.80 -19.99
N TYR A 286 -6.26 -5.31 -21.01
CA TYR A 286 -5.76 -5.34 -22.39
C TYR A 286 -5.30 -3.94 -22.79
N GLU A 287 -4.09 -3.84 -23.25
CA GLU A 287 -3.46 -2.60 -23.72
C GLU A 287 -3.03 -2.78 -25.16
N ARG A 288 -3.33 -1.79 -26.00
CA ARG A 288 -2.92 -1.78 -27.40
C ARG A 288 -2.57 -0.37 -27.87
N GLN A 289 -1.41 -0.24 -28.44
CA GLN A 289 -1.00 0.96 -29.16
C GLN A 289 -1.68 0.96 -30.54
N LEU A 290 -2.58 1.92 -30.75
CA LEU A 290 -3.33 2.08 -31.99
C LEU A 290 -2.57 2.90 -33.04
N SER A 291 -1.84 3.93 -32.56
CA SER A 291 -0.98 4.78 -33.36
C SER A 291 0.23 5.25 -32.53
N ALA A 292 1.09 6.10 -33.06
CA ALA A 292 2.18 6.71 -32.29
C ALA A 292 1.66 7.68 -31.19
N GLN A 293 0.39 8.05 -31.21
CA GLN A 293 -0.21 9.05 -30.33
C GLN A 293 -1.42 8.51 -29.57
N ASP A 294 -1.97 7.35 -29.96
CA ASP A 294 -3.19 6.81 -29.40
C ASP A 294 -2.97 5.41 -28.80
N ASP A 295 -3.31 5.26 -27.55
CA ASP A 295 -3.29 4.00 -26.80
C ASP A 295 -4.72 3.63 -26.37
N LEU A 296 -5.06 2.36 -26.53
CA LEU A 296 -6.30 1.78 -26.02
C LEU A 296 -5.97 0.93 -24.78
N SER A 297 -6.65 1.20 -23.68
CA SER A 297 -6.61 0.35 -22.49
C SER A 297 -8.03 -0.07 -22.10
N VAL A 298 -8.25 -1.36 -21.97
CA VAL A 298 -9.53 -1.95 -21.55
C VAL A 298 -9.29 -2.77 -20.30
N MET A 299 -9.97 -2.42 -19.20
CA MET A 299 -9.90 -3.12 -17.93
C MET A 299 -11.24 -3.81 -17.63
N MET A 300 -11.17 -5.10 -17.33
CA MET A 300 -12.27 -5.87 -16.74
C MET A 300 -11.85 -6.39 -15.38
N TYR A 301 -12.67 -6.24 -14.37
CA TYR A 301 -12.37 -6.80 -13.05
C TYR A 301 -13.63 -7.29 -12.35
N ALA A 302 -13.44 -8.26 -11.45
CA ALA A 302 -14.49 -8.79 -10.60
C ALA A 302 -13.89 -9.14 -9.24
N GLY A 303 -14.68 -9.01 -8.19
CA GLY A 303 -14.24 -9.37 -6.85
C GLY A 303 -15.37 -9.43 -5.87
N GLU A 304 -15.04 -9.98 -4.71
CA GLU A 304 -15.93 -10.06 -3.57
C GLU A 304 -15.21 -9.53 -2.34
N ARG A 305 -15.91 -8.70 -1.56
CA ARG A 305 -15.43 -8.21 -0.28
C ARG A 305 -16.50 -8.41 0.78
N GLU A 306 -16.11 -9.09 1.84
CA GLU A 306 -16.91 -9.27 3.05
C GLU A 306 -16.24 -8.53 4.20
N THR A 307 -17.00 -7.73 4.93
CA THR A 307 -16.54 -7.05 6.15
C THR A 307 -17.55 -7.26 7.26
N THR A 308 -17.11 -7.86 8.35
CA THR A 308 -17.87 -8.01 9.58
C THR A 308 -17.25 -7.17 10.67
N GLN A 309 -18.01 -6.23 11.23
CA GLN A 309 -17.52 -5.35 12.29
C GLN A 309 -18.46 -5.40 13.50
N PHE A 310 -17.86 -5.60 14.69
CA PHE A 310 -18.54 -5.53 15.97
C PHE A 310 -18.12 -4.22 16.67
N GLN A 311 -19.09 -3.41 17.02
CA GLN A 311 -18.86 -2.07 17.58
C GLN A 311 -19.35 -2.00 19.02
N SER A 312 -18.82 -1.05 19.81
CA SER A 312 -19.23 -0.78 21.18
C SER A 312 -20.52 0.05 21.24
N ILE A 313 -21.60 -0.48 20.64
CA ILE A 313 -22.91 0.16 20.65
C ILE A 313 -23.75 -0.49 21.73
N PRO A 314 -24.13 0.24 22.81
CA PRO A 314 -25.06 -0.27 23.81
C PRO A 314 -26.40 -0.63 23.16
N ARG A 315 -26.93 -1.80 23.50
CA ARG A 315 -28.28 -2.17 23.08
C ARG A 315 -29.31 -1.35 23.87
N ALA A 316 -30.43 -1.08 23.23
CA ALA A 316 -31.57 -0.48 23.93
C ALA A 316 -31.95 -1.35 25.14
N PRO A 317 -32.45 -0.74 26.25
CA PRO A 317 -32.66 -1.41 27.54
C PRO A 317 -33.55 -2.65 27.53
N GLN A 318 -34.27 -2.92 26.46
CA GLN A 318 -35.22 -4.03 26.31
C GLN A 318 -34.58 -5.34 25.81
N LEU A 319 -33.30 -5.33 25.43
CA LEU A 319 -32.60 -6.53 24.94
C LEU A 319 -31.49 -6.91 25.92
N LYS A 320 -31.56 -8.11 26.48
CA LYS A 320 -30.54 -8.64 27.40
C LYS A 320 -29.11 -8.51 26.85
N PRO A 321 -28.13 -8.14 27.68
CA PRO A 321 -26.79 -7.70 27.20
C PRO A 321 -25.85 -8.87 26.87
N SER A 322 -26.28 -9.86 26.12
CA SER A 322 -25.42 -11.03 25.88
C SER A 322 -24.67 -11.08 24.54
N HIS A 323 -24.90 -10.15 23.63
CA HIS A 323 -24.18 -10.17 22.34
C HIS A 323 -24.00 -8.76 21.79
N ALA A 324 -22.78 -8.42 21.37
CA ALA A 324 -22.48 -7.20 20.62
C ALA A 324 -23.30 -7.12 19.33
N GLY A 325 -23.86 -5.95 19.02
CA GLY A 325 -24.48 -5.70 17.72
C GLY A 325 -23.40 -5.76 16.64
N GLY A 326 -23.47 -6.71 15.74
CA GLY A 326 -22.61 -6.81 14.57
C GLY A 326 -23.33 -6.26 13.34
N VAL A 327 -22.64 -5.48 12.52
CA VAL A 327 -23.06 -5.15 11.16
C VAL A 327 -22.23 -6.00 10.22
N SER A 328 -22.88 -6.88 9.49
CA SER A 328 -22.26 -7.59 8.37
C SER A 328 -22.64 -6.86 7.09
N ILE A 329 -21.63 -6.36 6.37
CA ILE A 329 -21.83 -5.79 5.05
C ILE A 329 -21.27 -6.79 4.05
N ASN A 330 -22.17 -7.48 3.37
CA ASN A 330 -21.85 -8.28 2.20
C ASN A 330 -22.01 -7.37 0.96
N LEU A 331 -20.90 -7.08 0.30
CA LEU A 331 -20.94 -6.35 -0.97
C LEU A 331 -20.99 -7.37 -2.10
N PRO A 332 -22.08 -7.37 -2.89
CA PRO A 332 -22.22 -8.30 -4.00
C PRO A 332 -21.15 -8.07 -5.06
N LYS A 333 -20.93 -9.08 -5.88
CA LYS A 333 -19.99 -9.07 -7.02
C LYS A 333 -20.18 -7.81 -7.85
N LEU A 334 -19.14 -7.00 -7.92
CA LEU A 334 -19.15 -5.79 -8.75
C LEU A 334 -18.46 -6.08 -10.07
N TYR A 335 -19.21 -5.95 -11.18
CA TYR A 335 -18.64 -5.97 -12.51
C TYR A 335 -18.62 -4.52 -13.02
N VAL A 336 -17.42 -4.02 -13.33
CA VAL A 336 -17.28 -2.69 -13.94
C VAL A 336 -16.36 -2.81 -15.15
N PHE A 337 -16.79 -2.20 -16.24
CA PHE A 337 -16.01 -2.02 -17.45
C PHE A 337 -15.49 -0.58 -17.46
N SER A 338 -14.19 -0.39 -17.72
CA SER A 338 -13.59 0.91 -18.00
C SER A 338 -12.98 0.86 -19.39
N LEU A 339 -13.34 1.79 -20.22
CA LEU A 339 -12.75 2.07 -21.52
C LEU A 339 -11.79 3.22 -21.39
#